data_e222fc4064ad250a8eca677b7fd7f394
#
_entry.id   e222fc4064ad250a8eca677b7fd7f394
#
_cell.length_a   1.000
_cell.length_b   1.000
_cell.length_c   1.000
_cell.angle_alpha   90.00
_cell.angle_beta   90.00
_cell.angle_gamma   90.00
#
_symmetry.space_group_name_H-M   'P 1'
#
loop_
_entity.id
_entity.type
_entity.pdbx_description
1 polymer ?
#
loop_
_entity_poly.entity_id
_entity_poly.type
_entity_poly.pdbx_seq_one_letter_code
_entity_poly.pdbx_strand_id
1 'polypeptide(L)'
;VGSVGGNGGGAIWLEIASRLTLHGAIMANGGKGNGCGSGGGIFIFCESVVGTGGVIRANGGTLGRNEGAAVGGGGGGGRVAVHYNATAQSGLPKPEIRISALRGCGDSYNNWIPTRNGYPGTVYLKDEQLMQTSLSYPDGGQYVSITNWVIPALTVVSSNHAFSLTLGAPNKADNTWAIFPNLRSLTVSNHMSIHLGARLDLSNSIARIGGDLAMATNSEFYAWAGETNSGTAPYGALVAVTNAILIASNSWIYPVSHWTNGGSVMFQAGSVNIATTNAGFIADGFGYGSHTQYPSIYTNIGYGPGGGGYRSGGGYGGVGSGGYPGKAYGTTNAPLQCGSGGGYQHNGLGQPGGGLVWIEASGAVSISGTIVARGLASGGYDGGGAGGGIFIRCAEFSGTTNAVLFAKGGNGKNAGAGGGGRIAVWYRTVSDDNAQKIKANQMSQVVGTQFITTNYPGFLGMVSSAAGTGGTAGALPGSIVFLAIGRAPGTLMMVR
;
A
#
# COMPACT_ATOMS: atom_id res chain seq x y z
N VAL A 1 33.07 -31.16 8.15
CA VAL A 1 32.33 -31.21 6.87
C VAL A 1 31.79 -29.82 6.64
N GLY A 2 32.33 -29.12 5.60
CA GLY A 2 31.94 -27.78 5.28
C GLY A 2 30.42 -27.72 4.92
N SER A 3 29.71 -26.75 5.44
CA SER A 3 28.29 -26.54 5.13
C SER A 3 28.16 -26.08 3.69
N VAL A 4 27.53 -26.87 2.84
CA VAL A 4 27.32 -26.51 1.43
C VAL A 4 25.99 -25.78 1.31
N GLY A 5 26.01 -24.58 0.69
CA GLY A 5 24.79 -23.86 0.33
C GLY A 5 24.01 -24.58 -0.76
N GLY A 6 22.70 -24.37 -0.80
CA GLY A 6 21.83 -24.90 -1.86
C GLY A 6 22.06 -24.17 -3.19
N ASN A 7 22.08 -24.91 -4.28
CA ASN A 7 22.19 -24.31 -5.62
C ASN A 7 20.94 -23.49 -5.96
N GLY A 8 21.10 -22.39 -6.68
CA GLY A 8 20.00 -21.65 -7.28
C GLY A 8 19.30 -22.46 -8.39
N GLY A 9 18.02 -22.16 -8.65
CA GLY A 9 17.31 -22.70 -9.80
C GLY A 9 17.90 -22.19 -11.11
N GLY A 10 17.85 -23.01 -12.16
CA GLY A 10 18.30 -22.65 -13.51
C GLY A 10 17.33 -21.72 -14.24
N ALA A 11 17.63 -21.43 -15.51
CA ALA A 11 16.75 -20.72 -16.42
C ALA A 11 16.15 -21.69 -17.44
N ILE A 12 14.84 -21.57 -17.67
CA ILE A 12 14.08 -22.28 -18.70
C ILE A 12 13.48 -21.24 -19.63
N TRP A 13 13.76 -21.36 -20.93
CA TRP A 13 13.22 -20.51 -21.98
C TRP A 13 12.55 -21.40 -23.01
N LEU A 14 11.23 -21.21 -23.19
CA LEU A 14 10.42 -21.95 -24.16
C LEU A 14 9.76 -20.99 -25.14
N GLU A 15 10.05 -21.15 -26.41
CA GLU A 15 9.32 -20.49 -27.50
C GLU A 15 8.60 -21.55 -28.30
N ILE A 16 7.26 -21.50 -28.27
CA ILE A 16 6.37 -22.48 -28.88
C ILE A 16 5.50 -21.77 -29.89
N ALA A 17 5.67 -22.10 -31.16
CA ALA A 17 4.96 -21.46 -32.28
C ALA A 17 3.43 -21.66 -32.23
N SER A 18 2.95 -22.63 -31.44
CA SER A 18 1.54 -22.95 -31.32
C SER A 18 1.12 -23.06 -29.85
N ARG A 19 0.34 -24.06 -29.52
CA ARG A 19 -0.23 -24.30 -28.21
C ARG A 19 0.75 -25.04 -27.28
N LEU A 20 0.89 -24.56 -26.06
CA LEU A 20 1.48 -25.33 -24.96
C LEU A 20 0.41 -26.22 -24.32
N THR A 21 0.56 -27.54 -24.41
CA THR A 21 -0.25 -28.49 -23.66
C THR A 21 0.57 -29.06 -22.50
N LEU A 22 0.14 -28.78 -21.26
CA LEU A 22 0.92 -29.13 -20.07
C LEU A 22 0.10 -30.01 -19.13
N HIS A 23 0.52 -31.29 -18.99
CA HIS A 23 0.02 -32.26 -18.00
C HIS A 23 1.13 -32.69 -17.02
N GLY A 24 2.34 -32.26 -17.24
CA GLY A 24 3.54 -32.57 -16.43
C GLY A 24 4.08 -31.34 -15.69
N ALA A 25 5.41 -31.26 -15.55
CA ALA A 25 6.05 -30.24 -14.75
C ALA A 25 7.15 -29.50 -15.53
N ILE A 26 7.18 -28.15 -15.42
CA ILE A 26 8.26 -27.25 -15.80
C ILE A 26 8.80 -26.65 -14.50
N MET A 27 10.06 -26.96 -14.14
CA MET A 27 10.57 -26.60 -12.81
C MET A 27 11.97 -25.98 -12.88
N ALA A 28 12.13 -24.83 -12.21
CA ALA A 28 13.40 -24.14 -11.97
C ALA A 28 13.52 -23.79 -10.47
N ASN A 29 13.38 -24.80 -9.61
CA ASN A 29 13.42 -24.60 -8.16
C ASN A 29 14.83 -24.44 -7.63
N GLY A 30 14.98 -23.71 -6.52
CA GLY A 30 16.21 -23.64 -5.73
C GLY A 30 16.44 -24.93 -4.94
N GLY A 31 17.70 -25.28 -4.77
CA GLY A 31 18.14 -26.46 -4.02
C GLY A 31 18.13 -26.24 -2.50
N LYS A 32 18.11 -27.38 -1.76
CA LYS A 32 18.31 -27.40 -0.32
C LYS A 32 19.78 -27.19 0.04
N GLY A 33 20.04 -26.65 1.22
CA GLY A 33 21.38 -26.46 1.78
C GLY A 33 21.31 -25.74 3.11
N ASN A 34 22.45 -25.52 3.78
CA ASN A 34 22.48 -24.75 5.04
C ASN A 34 22.07 -23.27 4.86
N GLY A 35 22.21 -22.73 3.65
CA GLY A 35 21.47 -21.58 3.11
C GLY A 35 20.85 -22.07 1.81
N CYS A 36 19.53 -22.01 1.69
CA CYS A 36 18.83 -22.57 0.54
C CYS A 36 19.00 -21.70 -0.70
N GLY A 37 19.06 -22.32 -1.89
CA GLY A 37 19.13 -21.63 -3.17
C GLY A 37 17.84 -20.92 -3.53
N SER A 38 17.90 -19.80 -4.24
CA SER A 38 16.73 -19.13 -4.80
C SER A 38 16.13 -19.94 -5.95
N GLY A 39 14.83 -19.76 -6.20
CA GLY A 39 14.18 -20.19 -7.45
C GLY A 39 14.80 -19.49 -8.66
N GLY A 40 14.76 -20.14 -9.82
CA GLY A 40 15.30 -19.64 -11.07
C GLY A 40 14.29 -18.83 -11.89
N GLY A 41 14.53 -18.77 -13.20
CA GLY A 41 13.65 -18.10 -14.17
C GLY A 41 12.97 -19.08 -15.12
N ILE A 42 11.70 -18.89 -15.37
CA ILE A 42 10.96 -19.59 -16.42
C ILE A 42 10.29 -18.55 -17.31
N PHE A 43 10.64 -18.60 -18.58
CA PHE A 43 10.00 -17.77 -19.61
C PHE A 43 9.33 -18.68 -20.65
N ILE A 44 8.05 -18.45 -20.89
CA ILE A 44 7.24 -19.20 -21.85
C ILE A 44 6.61 -18.19 -22.82
N PHE A 45 6.81 -18.41 -24.10
CA PHE A 45 6.12 -17.72 -25.17
C PHE A 45 5.40 -18.74 -26.04
N CYS A 46 4.07 -18.60 -26.21
CA CYS A 46 3.26 -19.54 -26.98
C CYS A 46 1.99 -18.87 -27.54
N GLU A 47 1.28 -19.55 -28.42
CA GLU A 47 -0.01 -19.07 -28.93
C GLU A 47 -1.12 -19.21 -27.88
N SER A 48 -1.16 -20.35 -27.19
CA SER A 48 -2.14 -20.60 -26.13
C SER A 48 -1.64 -21.65 -25.14
N VAL A 49 -2.28 -21.72 -23.97
CA VAL A 49 -1.95 -22.67 -22.89
C VAL A 49 -3.17 -23.51 -22.56
N VAL A 50 -3.03 -24.82 -22.54
CA VAL A 50 -4.04 -25.78 -22.07
C VAL A 50 -3.40 -26.86 -21.23
N GLY A 51 -4.20 -27.58 -20.49
CA GLY A 51 -3.75 -28.76 -19.71
C GLY A 51 -4.47 -28.90 -18.38
N THR A 52 -4.33 -30.07 -17.78
CA THR A 52 -4.91 -30.44 -16.50
C THR A 52 -3.83 -31.06 -15.63
N GLY A 53 -3.75 -30.67 -14.35
CA GLY A 53 -2.78 -31.20 -13.41
C GLY A 53 -1.32 -30.76 -13.66
N GLY A 54 -1.06 -29.88 -14.64
CA GLY A 54 0.25 -29.38 -14.94
C GLY A 54 0.79 -28.43 -13.87
N VAL A 55 2.11 -28.32 -13.76
CA VAL A 55 2.75 -27.36 -12.85
C VAL A 55 3.90 -26.61 -13.50
N ILE A 56 4.00 -25.32 -13.20
CA ILE A 56 5.13 -24.45 -13.57
C ILE A 56 5.67 -23.86 -12.25
N ARG A 57 6.92 -24.16 -11.89
CA ARG A 57 7.45 -23.79 -10.56
C ARG A 57 8.85 -23.22 -10.63
N ALA A 58 9.02 -22.04 -10.03
CA ALA A 58 10.32 -21.43 -9.75
C ALA A 58 10.43 -21.13 -8.25
N ASN A 59 10.31 -22.15 -7.42
CA ASN A 59 10.23 -22.00 -5.96
C ASN A 59 11.62 -21.91 -5.33
N GLY A 60 11.74 -21.14 -4.23
CA GLY A 60 12.95 -21.15 -3.39
C GLY A 60 13.13 -22.48 -2.65
N GLY A 61 14.38 -22.84 -2.40
CA GLY A 61 14.73 -24.02 -1.62
C GLY A 61 14.31 -23.89 -0.16
N THR A 62 13.86 -25.01 0.42
CA THR A 62 13.42 -25.09 1.82
C THR A 62 14.31 -26.07 2.59
N LEU A 63 14.72 -25.71 3.82
CA LEU A 63 15.47 -26.61 4.71
C LEU A 63 14.66 -27.87 5.05
N GLY A 64 15.32 -29.03 5.01
CA GLY A 64 14.75 -30.32 5.37
C GLY A 64 14.59 -30.47 6.89
N ARG A 65 13.56 -31.20 7.33
CA ARG A 65 13.25 -31.43 8.76
C ARG A 65 14.33 -32.19 9.57
N ASN A 66 15.35 -32.79 8.95
CA ASN A 66 16.28 -33.70 9.61
C ASN A 66 17.76 -33.26 9.53
N GLU A 67 18.04 -32.05 9.06
CA GLU A 67 19.42 -31.61 8.91
C GLU A 67 19.83 -30.81 10.14
N GLY A 68 20.12 -31.51 11.24
CA GLY A 68 20.69 -31.04 12.51
C GLY A 68 20.76 -29.53 12.72
N ALA A 69 20.87 -28.98 13.87
CA ALA A 69 20.83 -27.58 14.32
C ALA A 69 21.38 -26.46 13.36
N ALA A 70 21.24 -26.63 12.05
CA ALA A 70 21.66 -25.66 11.04
C ALA A 70 20.68 -24.48 10.97
N VAL A 71 21.21 -23.34 11.33
CA VAL A 71 20.52 -22.04 11.33
C VAL A 71 20.67 -21.45 9.92
N GLY A 72 19.89 -21.93 8.95
CA GLY A 72 19.96 -21.47 7.57
C GLY A 72 18.76 -20.65 7.11
N GLY A 73 18.95 -19.76 6.14
CA GLY A 73 17.87 -19.01 5.50
C GLY A 73 17.20 -19.80 4.37
N GLY A 74 15.86 -19.63 4.23
CA GLY A 74 15.11 -20.12 3.07
C GLY A 74 15.47 -19.35 1.80
N GLY A 75 15.44 -20.02 0.64
CA GLY A 75 15.67 -19.38 -0.65
C GLY A 75 14.54 -18.46 -1.06
N GLY A 76 14.83 -17.36 -1.75
CA GLY A 76 13.80 -16.53 -2.38
C GLY A 76 13.09 -17.28 -3.52
N GLY A 77 11.81 -16.99 -3.76
CA GLY A 77 11.10 -17.45 -4.95
C GLY A 77 11.72 -16.86 -6.22
N GLY A 78 11.59 -17.58 -7.33
CA GLY A 78 12.10 -17.16 -8.63
C GLY A 78 11.12 -16.33 -9.44
N ARG A 79 11.23 -16.39 -10.74
CA ARG A 79 10.36 -15.65 -11.66
C ARG A 79 9.79 -16.56 -12.74
N VAL A 80 8.48 -16.46 -12.95
CA VAL A 80 7.78 -17.15 -14.04
C VAL A 80 7.11 -16.10 -14.90
N ALA A 81 7.32 -16.12 -16.22
CA ALA A 81 6.61 -15.28 -17.17
C ALA A 81 5.96 -16.14 -18.24
N VAL A 82 4.66 -15.96 -18.46
CA VAL A 82 3.90 -16.68 -19.48
C VAL A 82 3.28 -15.66 -20.43
N HIS A 83 3.78 -15.64 -21.66
CA HIS A 83 3.28 -14.81 -22.75
C HIS A 83 2.49 -15.67 -23.72
N TYR A 84 1.29 -15.25 -24.05
CA TYR A 84 0.41 -15.94 -24.98
C TYR A 84 -0.43 -14.95 -25.78
N ASN A 85 -1.08 -15.42 -26.84
CA ASN A 85 -2.04 -14.62 -27.59
C ASN A 85 -3.38 -14.61 -26.85
N ALA A 86 -3.77 -13.44 -26.32
CA ALA A 86 -4.99 -13.30 -25.54
C ALA A 86 -6.26 -13.68 -26.32
N THR A 87 -6.31 -13.38 -27.62
CA THR A 87 -7.45 -13.72 -28.48
C THR A 87 -7.55 -15.23 -28.71
N ALA A 88 -6.43 -15.90 -28.95
CA ALA A 88 -6.41 -17.35 -29.09
C ALA A 88 -6.74 -18.07 -27.77
N GLN A 89 -6.32 -17.51 -26.64
CA GLN A 89 -6.61 -18.06 -25.32
C GLN A 89 -8.08 -17.90 -24.93
N SER A 90 -8.73 -16.78 -25.27
CA SER A 90 -10.12 -16.48 -24.86
C SER A 90 -11.16 -17.49 -25.39
N GLY A 91 -10.85 -18.18 -26.48
CA GLY A 91 -11.70 -19.25 -27.03
C GLY A 91 -11.49 -20.63 -26.37
N LEU A 92 -10.61 -20.75 -25.39
CA LEU A 92 -10.24 -22.02 -24.76
C LEU A 92 -10.69 -22.08 -23.30
N PRO A 93 -10.97 -23.28 -22.77
CA PRO A 93 -11.17 -23.45 -21.35
C PRO A 93 -9.95 -23.00 -20.55
N LYS A 94 -10.17 -22.38 -19.40
CA LYS A 94 -9.08 -22.01 -18.49
C LYS A 94 -8.29 -23.27 -18.11
N PRO A 95 -6.96 -23.28 -18.28
CA PRO A 95 -6.17 -24.47 -17.98
C PRO A 95 -6.12 -24.73 -16.46
N GLU A 96 -6.22 -25.99 -16.09
CA GLU A 96 -6.06 -26.43 -14.70
C GLU A 96 -4.59 -26.74 -14.38
N ILE A 97 -3.74 -25.74 -14.53
CA ILE A 97 -2.30 -25.81 -14.21
C ILE A 97 -1.99 -24.91 -13.02
N ARG A 98 -1.04 -25.32 -12.19
CA ARG A 98 -0.56 -24.52 -11.07
C ARG A 98 0.76 -23.83 -11.41
N ILE A 99 0.75 -22.50 -11.34
CA ILE A 99 1.94 -21.67 -11.56
C ILE A 99 2.37 -21.10 -10.22
N SER A 100 3.66 -21.25 -9.84
CA SER A 100 4.12 -20.79 -8.53
C SER A 100 5.58 -20.32 -8.53
N ALA A 101 5.86 -19.34 -7.66
CA ALA A 101 7.17 -18.83 -7.32
C ALA A 101 7.26 -18.68 -5.79
N LEU A 102 7.09 -19.79 -5.07
CA LEU A 102 7.04 -19.85 -3.61
C LEU A 102 8.36 -19.39 -2.99
N ARG A 103 8.29 -18.76 -1.82
CA ARG A 103 9.46 -18.62 -0.96
C ARG A 103 9.85 -19.96 -0.35
N GLY A 104 11.12 -20.12 -0.03
CA GLY A 104 11.61 -21.24 0.81
C GLY A 104 11.53 -20.89 2.29
N CYS A 105 11.39 -21.90 3.14
CA CYS A 105 11.41 -21.76 4.59
C CYS A 105 12.81 -22.08 5.14
N GLY A 106 13.29 -21.24 6.07
CA GLY A 106 14.66 -21.26 6.59
C GLY A 106 14.88 -22.02 7.90
N ASP A 107 13.89 -22.56 8.57
CA ASP A 107 14.07 -23.29 9.82
C ASP A 107 13.16 -24.51 9.92
N SER A 108 13.76 -25.66 10.24
CA SER A 108 13.04 -26.91 10.41
C SER A 108 12.50 -27.13 11.82
N TYR A 109 13.04 -26.46 12.83
CA TYR A 109 12.73 -26.70 14.23
C TYR A 109 11.58 -25.83 14.78
N ASN A 110 11.46 -24.62 14.26
CA ASN A 110 10.39 -23.70 14.64
C ASN A 110 9.90 -22.95 13.39
N ASN A 111 8.84 -23.42 12.78
CA ASN A 111 8.14 -22.80 11.62
C ASN A 111 7.72 -21.32 11.82
N TRP A 112 8.21 -20.66 12.86
CA TRP A 112 7.68 -19.39 13.37
C TRP A 112 8.69 -18.24 13.43
N ILE A 113 9.92 -18.39 12.89
CA ILE A 113 10.82 -17.27 12.77
C ILE A 113 10.72 -16.70 11.34
N PRO A 114 9.81 -15.72 11.10
CA PRO A 114 9.59 -15.14 9.76
C PRO A 114 10.85 -14.55 9.13
N THR A 115 11.81 -14.15 9.96
CA THR A 115 13.07 -13.51 9.54
C THR A 115 14.03 -14.45 8.82
N ARG A 116 13.78 -15.75 8.81
CA ARG A 116 14.63 -16.75 8.11
C ARG A 116 14.02 -17.31 6.85
N ASN A 117 12.79 -16.93 6.54
CA ASN A 117 12.15 -17.31 5.29
C ASN A 117 12.65 -16.43 4.16
N GLY A 118 12.73 -16.99 2.95
CA GLY A 118 12.96 -16.21 1.74
C GLY A 118 11.80 -15.25 1.47
N TYR A 119 11.97 -14.36 0.51
CA TYR A 119 10.87 -13.56 -0.03
C TYR A 119 10.16 -14.33 -1.16
N PRO A 120 8.84 -14.13 -1.35
CA PRO A 120 8.12 -14.70 -2.48
C PRO A 120 8.66 -14.17 -3.79
N GLY A 121 8.58 -14.99 -4.84
CA GLY A 121 8.89 -14.61 -6.21
C GLY A 121 7.70 -14.02 -6.95
N THR A 122 7.77 -14.02 -8.27
CA THR A 122 6.77 -13.38 -9.12
C THR A 122 6.32 -14.28 -10.27
N VAL A 123 5.04 -14.20 -10.60
CA VAL A 123 4.41 -14.82 -11.77
C VAL A 123 3.82 -13.72 -12.63
N TYR A 124 4.38 -13.52 -13.83
CA TYR A 124 3.86 -12.56 -14.80
C TYR A 124 2.87 -13.22 -15.74
N LEU A 125 1.69 -12.63 -15.88
CA LEU A 125 0.64 -13.00 -16.83
C LEU A 125 0.30 -11.80 -17.70
N LYS A 126 0.01 -12.05 -18.99
CA LYS A 126 -0.36 -10.99 -19.94
C LYS A 126 -1.70 -10.34 -19.59
N ASP A 127 -2.64 -11.15 -19.12
CA ASP A 127 -3.99 -10.77 -18.71
C ASP A 127 -4.54 -11.73 -17.63
N GLU A 128 -5.81 -11.62 -17.29
CA GLU A 128 -6.46 -12.39 -16.24
C GLU A 128 -6.84 -13.83 -16.63
N GLN A 129 -6.73 -14.22 -17.91
CA GLN A 129 -7.21 -15.52 -18.41
C GLN A 129 -6.51 -16.71 -17.75
N LEU A 130 -5.22 -16.57 -17.41
CA LEU A 130 -4.45 -17.57 -16.67
C LEU A 130 -4.32 -17.26 -15.18
N MET A 131 -4.91 -16.16 -14.70
CA MET A 131 -4.82 -15.77 -13.30
C MET A 131 -5.39 -16.83 -12.37
N GLN A 132 -4.64 -17.20 -11.35
CA GLN A 132 -4.98 -18.27 -10.42
C GLN A 132 -5.47 -17.71 -9.10
N THR A 133 -6.59 -18.22 -8.61
CA THR A 133 -7.17 -17.84 -7.31
C THR A 133 -6.64 -18.67 -6.13
N SER A 134 -5.94 -19.78 -6.42
CA SER A 134 -5.38 -20.68 -5.42
C SER A 134 -3.94 -20.41 -5.00
N LEU A 135 -3.31 -19.37 -5.57
CA LEU A 135 -1.94 -18.98 -5.24
C LEU A 135 -1.96 -18.05 -4.02
N SER A 136 -1.36 -18.48 -2.91
CA SER A 136 -1.33 -17.69 -1.67
C SER A 136 -0.28 -16.57 -1.70
N TYR A 137 -0.46 -15.56 -0.83
CA TYR A 137 0.47 -14.44 -0.72
C TYR A 137 1.94 -14.87 -0.51
N PRO A 138 2.25 -15.83 0.39
CA PRO A 138 3.63 -16.29 0.54
C PRO A 138 4.17 -17.06 -0.67
N ASP A 139 3.29 -17.47 -1.56
CA ASP A 139 3.59 -18.35 -2.68
C ASP A 139 4.04 -17.60 -3.94
N GLY A 140 3.94 -16.29 -3.95
CA GLY A 140 4.31 -15.42 -5.06
C GLY A 140 3.14 -14.65 -5.64
N GLY A 141 3.41 -13.45 -6.15
CA GLY A 141 2.41 -12.58 -6.76
C GLY A 141 2.20 -12.87 -8.23
N GLN A 142 0.97 -12.74 -8.69
CA GLN A 142 0.61 -12.79 -10.10
C GLN A 142 0.62 -11.38 -10.68
N TYR A 143 1.58 -11.09 -11.57
CA TYR A 143 1.63 -9.83 -12.31
C TYR A 143 0.76 -9.92 -13.54
N VAL A 144 -0.29 -9.11 -13.62
CA VAL A 144 -1.21 -9.08 -14.76
C VAL A 144 -0.98 -7.80 -15.56
N SER A 145 -0.60 -7.94 -16.83
CA SER A 145 -0.22 -6.83 -17.71
C SER A 145 -1.38 -6.36 -18.56
N ILE A 146 -2.37 -5.75 -17.95
CA ILE A 146 -3.47 -5.08 -18.65
C ILE A 146 -3.50 -3.60 -18.28
N THR A 147 -3.95 -2.73 -19.21
CA THR A 147 -4.02 -1.30 -18.97
C THR A 147 -5.39 -0.84 -18.47
N ASN A 148 -6.44 -1.49 -18.93
CA ASN A 148 -7.82 -1.18 -18.53
C ASN A 148 -8.55 -2.48 -18.23
N TRP A 149 -9.01 -2.63 -17.01
CA TRP A 149 -9.76 -3.80 -16.58
C TRP A 149 -11.18 -3.38 -16.18
N VAL A 150 -12.15 -3.87 -16.95
CA VAL A 150 -13.57 -3.59 -16.71
C VAL A 150 -14.26 -4.88 -16.33
N ILE A 151 -14.84 -4.89 -15.13
CA ILE A 151 -15.74 -5.96 -14.68
C ILE A 151 -17.16 -5.48 -14.93
N PRO A 152 -17.83 -5.94 -16.01
CA PRO A 152 -19.08 -5.38 -16.49
C PRO A 152 -20.27 -5.68 -15.55
N ALA A 153 -21.30 -4.83 -15.62
CA ALA A 153 -22.61 -5.20 -15.09
C ALA A 153 -23.31 -6.13 -16.08
N LEU A 154 -23.99 -7.15 -15.60
CA LEU A 154 -24.87 -7.97 -16.43
C LEU A 154 -26.06 -7.13 -16.87
N THR A 155 -26.18 -6.94 -18.18
CA THR A 155 -27.34 -6.28 -18.79
C THR A 155 -28.53 -7.22 -19.02
N VAL A 156 -28.44 -8.49 -18.66
CA VAL A 156 -29.47 -9.51 -18.92
C VAL A 156 -30.03 -10.07 -17.61
N VAL A 157 -31.21 -9.59 -17.30
CA VAL A 157 -32.41 -10.28 -16.82
C VAL A 157 -32.22 -11.53 -15.93
N SER A 158 -31.35 -11.49 -14.93
CA SER A 158 -31.63 -12.22 -13.70
C SER A 158 -31.04 -11.44 -12.53
N SER A 159 -31.90 -11.11 -11.60
CA SER A 159 -31.65 -10.26 -10.44
C SER A 159 -30.55 -10.75 -9.49
N ASN A 160 -29.79 -11.79 -9.81
CA ASN A 160 -28.87 -12.47 -8.90
C ASN A 160 -27.41 -12.57 -9.40
N HIS A 161 -27.02 -11.96 -10.52
CA HIS A 161 -25.65 -12.02 -11.02
C HIS A 161 -25.10 -10.61 -11.24
N ALA A 162 -24.81 -9.95 -10.16
CA ALA A 162 -24.01 -8.75 -10.22
C ALA A 162 -22.56 -9.10 -10.45
N PHE A 163 -21.89 -8.47 -11.40
CA PHE A 163 -20.46 -8.66 -11.62
C PHE A 163 -19.67 -7.97 -10.53
N SER A 164 -19.22 -8.78 -9.61
CA SER A 164 -18.32 -8.42 -8.53
C SER A 164 -16.93 -8.99 -8.81
N LEU A 165 -15.91 -8.24 -8.44
CA LEU A 165 -14.54 -8.75 -8.42
C LEU A 165 -14.27 -9.37 -7.06
N THR A 166 -13.92 -10.66 -7.06
CA THR A 166 -13.51 -11.37 -5.85
C THR A 166 -12.07 -11.86 -6.00
N LEU A 167 -11.19 -11.45 -5.11
CA LEU A 167 -9.83 -11.95 -5.00
C LEU A 167 -9.71 -12.87 -3.79
N GLY A 168 -9.15 -14.06 -4.02
CA GLY A 168 -9.10 -15.11 -3.01
C GLY A 168 -10.40 -15.92 -2.90
N ALA A 169 -10.39 -16.95 -2.07
CA ALA A 169 -11.54 -17.84 -1.84
C ALA A 169 -12.23 -17.51 -0.50
N PRO A 170 -13.56 -17.42 -0.46
CA PRO A 170 -14.28 -16.99 0.74
C PRO A 170 -14.09 -17.91 1.96
N ASN A 171 -13.72 -19.17 1.76
CA ASN A 171 -13.67 -20.18 2.81
C ASN A 171 -12.35 -20.95 2.90
N LYS A 172 -11.30 -20.50 2.24
CA LYS A 172 -9.97 -21.12 2.27
C LYS A 172 -8.90 -20.09 2.53
N ALA A 173 -7.91 -20.45 3.34
CA ALA A 173 -6.68 -19.68 3.52
C ALA A 173 -5.75 -19.69 2.25
N ASP A 174 -6.28 -20.00 1.09
CA ASP A 174 -5.58 -19.95 -0.19
C ASP A 174 -5.71 -18.54 -0.76
N ASN A 175 -4.71 -17.74 -0.50
CA ASN A 175 -4.74 -16.30 -0.71
C ASN A 175 -4.10 -15.95 -2.05
N THR A 176 -4.84 -15.32 -2.92
CA THR A 176 -4.34 -14.77 -4.18
C THR A 176 -3.55 -13.50 -3.93
N TRP A 177 -2.39 -13.38 -4.52
CA TRP A 177 -1.67 -12.13 -4.60
C TRP A 177 -1.65 -11.66 -6.06
N ALA A 178 -2.52 -10.70 -6.39
CA ALA A 178 -2.64 -10.12 -7.72
C ALA A 178 -1.93 -8.75 -7.79
N ILE A 179 -1.10 -8.54 -8.80
CA ILE A 179 -0.30 -7.35 -9.00
C ILE A 179 -0.55 -6.81 -10.41
N PHE A 180 -0.98 -5.55 -10.50
CA PHE A 180 -1.26 -4.85 -11.74
C PHE A 180 -0.34 -3.65 -11.90
N PRO A 181 0.90 -3.83 -12.36
CA PRO A 181 1.90 -2.76 -12.39
C PRO A 181 1.61 -1.68 -13.44
N ASN A 182 0.86 -2.01 -14.49
CA ASN A 182 0.57 -1.13 -15.62
C ASN A 182 -0.93 -0.79 -15.74
N LEU A 183 -1.73 -1.13 -14.75
CA LEU A 183 -3.17 -0.90 -14.77
C LEU A 183 -3.44 0.61 -14.66
N ARG A 184 -4.06 1.20 -15.69
CA ARG A 184 -4.49 2.60 -15.68
C ARG A 184 -5.88 2.77 -15.09
N SER A 185 -6.79 1.82 -15.38
CA SER A 185 -8.12 1.83 -14.83
C SER A 185 -8.62 0.43 -14.48
N LEU A 186 -9.26 0.33 -13.30
CA LEU A 186 -10.06 -0.80 -12.87
C LEU A 186 -11.49 -0.31 -12.69
N THR A 187 -12.45 -0.89 -13.40
CA THR A 187 -13.87 -0.61 -13.21
C THR A 187 -14.59 -1.89 -12.81
N VAL A 188 -15.17 -1.88 -11.62
CA VAL A 188 -16.00 -2.96 -11.08
C VAL A 188 -17.41 -2.43 -10.93
N SER A 189 -18.37 -2.98 -11.68
CA SER A 189 -19.73 -2.41 -11.75
C SER A 189 -20.53 -2.57 -10.47
N ASN A 190 -20.17 -3.53 -9.63
CA ASN A 190 -20.81 -3.80 -8.35
C ASN A 190 -19.78 -3.86 -7.22
N HIS A 191 -19.69 -4.95 -6.46
CA HIS A 191 -18.83 -5.07 -5.29
C HIS A 191 -17.44 -5.60 -5.63
N MET A 192 -16.46 -5.15 -4.88
CA MET A 192 -15.11 -5.71 -4.89
C MET A 192 -14.82 -6.31 -3.51
N SER A 193 -14.43 -7.58 -3.49
CA SER A 193 -14.10 -8.30 -2.26
C SER A 193 -12.67 -8.84 -2.32
N ILE A 194 -11.87 -8.53 -1.30
CA ILE A 194 -10.55 -9.11 -1.10
C ILE A 194 -10.65 -10.05 0.10
N HIS A 195 -10.62 -11.36 -0.18
CA HIS A 195 -10.89 -12.40 0.80
C HIS A 195 -9.67 -12.77 1.64
N LEU A 196 -9.91 -13.68 2.56
CA LEU A 196 -9.01 -14.18 3.59
C LEU A 196 -7.57 -14.36 3.09
N GLY A 197 -6.69 -13.47 3.55
CA GLY A 197 -5.27 -13.43 3.24
C GLY A 197 -4.91 -13.01 1.80
N ALA A 198 -5.87 -12.69 0.95
CA ALA A 198 -5.58 -12.21 -0.40
C ALA A 198 -4.93 -10.82 -0.37
N ARG A 199 -4.09 -10.56 -1.37
CA ARG A 199 -3.44 -9.26 -1.57
C ARG A 199 -3.71 -8.74 -2.98
N LEU A 200 -4.02 -7.45 -3.05
CA LEU A 200 -4.13 -6.69 -4.29
C LEU A 200 -3.10 -5.57 -4.30
N ASP A 201 -2.34 -5.48 -5.39
CA ASP A 201 -1.43 -4.36 -5.67
C ASP A 201 -1.90 -3.65 -6.96
N LEU A 202 -2.32 -2.40 -6.84
CA LEU A 202 -2.65 -1.53 -7.97
C LEU A 202 -1.64 -0.38 -8.06
N SER A 203 -1.02 -0.20 -9.22
CA SER A 203 -0.03 0.86 -9.42
C SER A 203 -0.55 1.93 -10.36
N ASN A 204 -0.47 3.19 -9.94
CA ASN A 204 -0.81 4.38 -10.74
C ASN A 204 -2.18 4.27 -11.42
N SER A 205 -3.19 3.82 -10.68
CA SER A 205 -4.48 3.39 -11.22
C SER A 205 -5.62 4.28 -10.77
N ILE A 206 -6.66 4.32 -11.60
CA ILE A 206 -7.98 4.81 -11.22
C ILE A 206 -8.89 3.60 -11.04
N ALA A 207 -9.20 3.23 -9.80
CA ALA A 207 -10.15 2.16 -9.49
C ALA A 207 -11.54 2.76 -9.20
N ARG A 208 -12.57 2.27 -9.89
CA ARG A 208 -13.98 2.64 -9.67
C ARG A 208 -14.79 1.40 -9.34
N ILE A 209 -15.43 1.42 -8.19
CA ILE A 209 -16.21 0.31 -7.64
C ILE A 209 -17.63 0.81 -7.41
N GLY A 210 -18.60 0.24 -8.15
CA GLY A 210 -19.99 0.66 -8.15
C GLY A 210 -20.78 0.29 -6.89
N GLY A 211 -20.29 -0.69 -6.13
CA GLY A 211 -20.84 -1.12 -4.84
C GLY A 211 -19.86 -0.85 -3.69
N ASP A 212 -19.65 -1.87 -2.86
CA ASP A 212 -18.71 -1.84 -1.73
C ASP A 212 -17.33 -2.34 -2.12
N LEU A 213 -16.32 -1.83 -1.42
CA LEU A 213 -15.01 -2.46 -1.29
C LEU A 213 -14.95 -3.16 0.08
N ALA A 214 -14.99 -4.49 0.07
CA ALA A 214 -14.96 -5.29 1.28
C ALA A 214 -13.58 -5.97 1.45
N MET A 215 -12.89 -5.59 2.51
CA MET A 215 -11.65 -6.23 2.96
C MET A 215 -12.00 -7.28 4.01
N ALA A 216 -11.96 -8.56 3.63
CA ALA A 216 -12.20 -9.65 4.57
C ALA A 216 -10.97 -9.86 5.48
N THR A 217 -11.12 -10.65 6.53
CA THR A 217 -10.07 -10.91 7.53
C THR A 217 -8.72 -11.32 6.89
N ASN A 218 -7.61 -10.76 7.40
CA ASN A 218 -6.24 -11.01 6.94
C ASN A 218 -6.00 -10.66 5.46
N SER A 219 -6.65 -9.65 4.92
CA SER A 219 -6.45 -9.21 3.54
C SER A 219 -5.62 -7.93 3.45
N GLU A 220 -4.94 -7.74 2.33
CA GLU A 220 -4.10 -6.57 2.08
C GLU A 220 -4.44 -5.91 0.75
N PHE A 221 -4.47 -4.58 0.73
CA PHE A 221 -4.61 -3.79 -0.47
C PHE A 221 -3.54 -2.71 -0.53
N TYR A 222 -2.62 -2.83 -1.45
CA TYR A 222 -1.61 -1.81 -1.75
C TYR A 222 -2.06 -0.97 -2.94
N ALA A 223 -2.24 0.32 -2.72
CA ALA A 223 -2.50 1.29 -3.76
C ALA A 223 -1.25 2.18 -3.92
N TRP A 224 -0.56 2.02 -5.05
CA TRP A 224 0.67 2.73 -5.37
C TRP A 224 0.34 3.96 -6.21
N ALA A 225 0.68 5.12 -5.73
CA ALA A 225 0.50 6.37 -6.45
C ALA A 225 1.56 6.55 -7.53
N GLY A 226 1.17 7.11 -8.66
CA GLY A 226 2.07 7.69 -9.64
C GLY A 226 2.48 9.11 -9.26
N GLU A 227 3.19 9.77 -10.16
CA GLU A 227 3.48 11.19 -10.05
C GLU A 227 2.17 11.99 -10.04
N THR A 228 2.15 13.06 -9.25
CA THR A 228 1.00 13.96 -9.25
C THR A 228 0.90 14.64 -10.61
N ASN A 229 -0.23 14.49 -11.28
CA ASN A 229 -0.48 15.19 -12.52
C ASN A 229 -0.88 16.65 -12.20
N SER A 230 -0.03 17.60 -12.48
CA SER A 230 -0.18 19.02 -12.12
C SER A 230 -1.33 19.76 -12.81
N GLY A 231 -2.07 19.11 -13.73
CA GLY A 231 -3.07 19.80 -14.55
C GLY A 231 -4.52 19.46 -14.25
N THR A 232 -4.84 18.22 -13.96
CA THR A 232 -6.24 17.75 -13.92
C THR A 232 -6.60 16.89 -12.71
N ALA A 233 -5.64 16.30 -12.02
CA ALA A 233 -5.87 15.49 -10.84
C ALA A 233 -4.86 15.83 -9.74
N PRO A 234 -5.32 16.19 -8.53
CA PRO A 234 -4.42 16.51 -7.41
C PRO A 234 -3.83 15.26 -6.74
N TYR A 235 -4.14 14.06 -7.25
CA TYR A 235 -3.73 12.77 -6.70
C TYR A 235 -2.90 11.96 -7.69
N GLY A 236 -2.04 11.07 -7.19
CA GLY A 236 -1.26 10.14 -8.02
C GLY A 236 -1.99 8.83 -8.35
N ALA A 237 -3.06 8.49 -7.59
CA ALA A 237 -3.99 7.39 -7.86
C ALA A 237 -5.33 7.67 -7.18
N LEU A 238 -6.39 7.02 -7.67
CA LEU A 238 -7.75 7.16 -7.13
C LEU A 238 -8.39 5.79 -6.90
N VAL A 239 -8.97 5.61 -5.71
CA VAL A 239 -9.87 4.51 -5.38
C VAL A 239 -11.24 5.12 -5.05
N ALA A 240 -12.17 5.03 -6.01
CA ALA A 240 -13.53 5.56 -5.86
C ALA A 240 -14.53 4.42 -5.66
N VAL A 241 -15.20 4.42 -4.50
CA VAL A 241 -16.17 3.41 -4.07
C VAL A 241 -17.52 4.10 -3.90
N THR A 242 -18.53 3.64 -4.61
CA THR A 242 -19.86 4.32 -4.55
C THR A 242 -20.50 4.19 -3.17
N ASN A 243 -20.42 2.99 -2.57
CA ASN A 243 -21.01 2.73 -1.27
C ASN A 243 -19.94 2.79 -0.16
N ALA A 244 -19.58 1.67 0.42
CA ALA A 244 -18.74 1.62 1.60
C ALA A 244 -17.37 0.98 1.35
N ILE A 245 -16.36 1.50 2.05
CA ILE A 245 -15.11 0.78 2.30
C ILE A 245 -15.24 0.10 3.66
N LEU A 246 -15.25 -1.24 3.66
CA LEU A 246 -15.44 -2.08 4.84
C LEU A 246 -14.14 -2.83 5.13
N ILE A 247 -13.54 -2.61 6.30
CA ILE A 247 -12.25 -3.21 6.67
C ILE A 247 -12.46 -4.09 7.89
N ALA A 248 -12.34 -5.41 7.69
CA ALA A 248 -12.48 -6.42 8.74
C ALA A 248 -11.15 -6.63 9.51
N SER A 249 -11.15 -7.55 10.47
CA SER A 249 -9.99 -7.85 11.35
C SER A 249 -8.73 -8.21 10.57
N ASN A 250 -7.59 -7.73 11.04
CA ASN A 250 -6.26 -7.97 10.48
C ASN A 250 -6.14 -7.60 8.99
N SER A 251 -6.97 -6.66 8.51
CA SER A 251 -6.98 -6.25 7.11
C SER A 251 -6.48 -4.81 6.97
N TRP A 252 -5.63 -4.61 5.97
CA TRP A 252 -4.89 -3.36 5.85
C TRP A 252 -4.92 -2.79 4.44
N ILE A 253 -5.17 -1.50 4.35
CA ILE A 253 -4.98 -0.72 3.13
C ILE A 253 -3.69 0.08 3.27
N TYR A 254 -2.83 -0.04 2.26
CA TYR A 254 -1.53 0.61 2.20
C TYR A 254 -1.52 1.68 1.09
N PRO A 255 -1.81 2.95 1.38
CA PRO A 255 -1.67 4.05 0.43
C PRO A 255 -0.19 4.42 0.31
N VAL A 256 0.44 4.01 -0.79
CA VAL A 256 1.87 4.25 -1.02
C VAL A 256 2.04 5.49 -1.90
N SER A 257 2.61 6.56 -1.36
CA SER A 257 2.89 7.78 -2.11
C SER A 257 4.11 7.60 -3.03
N HIS A 258 4.18 8.39 -4.10
CA HIS A 258 5.33 8.38 -5.00
C HIS A 258 6.55 8.96 -4.29
N TRP A 259 7.59 8.16 -4.17
CA TRP A 259 8.72 8.38 -3.27
C TRP A 259 9.61 9.58 -3.59
N THR A 260 9.58 10.11 -4.82
CA THR A 260 10.32 11.34 -5.21
C THR A 260 9.43 12.55 -5.38
N ASN A 261 8.22 12.37 -5.93
CA ASN A 261 7.35 13.49 -6.33
C ASN A 261 6.17 13.71 -5.37
N GLY A 262 5.90 12.75 -4.46
CA GLY A 262 4.90 12.88 -3.41
C GLY A 262 3.46 12.70 -3.88
N GLY A 263 3.23 12.27 -5.13
CA GLY A 263 1.89 11.89 -5.58
C GLY A 263 1.30 10.86 -4.63
N SER A 264 0.02 11.00 -4.26
CA SER A 264 -0.60 10.20 -3.22
C SER A 264 -1.93 9.63 -3.68
N VAL A 265 -2.39 8.59 -2.99
CA VAL A 265 -3.64 7.92 -3.28
C VAL A 265 -4.80 8.65 -2.60
N MET A 266 -5.85 8.94 -3.37
CA MET A 266 -7.11 9.46 -2.85
C MET A 266 -8.14 8.33 -2.78
N PHE A 267 -8.79 8.16 -1.62
CA PHE A 267 -9.92 7.26 -1.42
C PHE A 267 -11.21 8.09 -1.34
N GLN A 268 -12.08 7.90 -2.31
CA GLN A 268 -13.45 8.44 -2.29
C GLN A 268 -14.42 7.32 -1.95
N ALA A 269 -15.39 7.56 -1.06
CA ALA A 269 -16.38 6.56 -0.69
C ALA A 269 -17.72 7.19 -0.28
N GLY A 270 -18.78 6.39 -0.31
CA GLY A 270 -20.02 6.73 0.39
C GLY A 270 -19.79 6.77 1.90
N SER A 271 -19.12 5.74 2.44
CA SER A 271 -18.73 5.67 3.84
C SER A 271 -17.46 4.84 4.03
N VAL A 272 -16.83 4.94 5.22
CA VAL A 272 -15.68 4.10 5.60
C VAL A 272 -15.91 3.52 6.98
N ASN A 273 -15.79 2.21 7.12
CA ASN A 273 -15.91 1.51 8.39
C ASN A 273 -14.69 0.63 8.67
N ILE A 274 -13.92 0.99 9.68
CA ILE A 274 -12.82 0.19 10.22
C ILE A 274 -13.33 -0.51 11.48
N ALA A 275 -13.70 -1.78 11.35
CA ALA A 275 -14.53 -2.47 12.34
C ALA A 275 -13.77 -2.91 13.62
N THR A 276 -12.43 -3.05 13.57
CA THR A 276 -11.64 -3.64 14.65
C THR A 276 -10.30 -2.93 14.86
N THR A 277 -9.67 -3.16 16.03
CA THR A 277 -8.40 -2.53 16.43
C THR A 277 -7.21 -2.89 15.53
N ASN A 278 -7.21 -4.12 14.99
CA ASN A 278 -6.15 -4.62 14.11
C ASN A 278 -6.53 -4.50 12.63
N ALA A 279 -7.02 -3.35 12.22
CA ALA A 279 -7.45 -3.10 10.85
C ALA A 279 -7.32 -1.61 10.53
N GLY A 280 -7.21 -1.27 9.24
CA GLY A 280 -7.25 0.12 8.84
C GLY A 280 -6.30 0.51 7.71
N PHE A 281 -5.69 1.69 7.84
CA PHE A 281 -4.78 2.26 6.84
C PHE A 281 -3.37 2.42 7.43
N ILE A 282 -2.37 1.93 6.70
CA ILE A 282 -0.95 2.07 7.06
C ILE A 282 -0.21 2.78 5.94
N ALA A 283 0.24 4.00 6.21
CA ALA A 283 1.09 4.79 5.33
C ALA A 283 2.48 5.06 5.97
N ASP A 284 2.90 4.23 6.92
CA ASP A 284 4.19 4.37 7.61
C ASP A 284 5.35 4.16 6.64
N GLY A 285 6.24 5.14 6.52
CA GLY A 285 7.37 5.09 5.62
C GLY A 285 7.02 5.14 4.12
N PHE A 286 5.78 5.39 3.78
CA PHE A 286 5.29 5.47 2.38
C PHE A 286 5.19 6.89 1.84
N GLY A 287 5.96 7.84 2.40
CA GLY A 287 6.12 9.19 1.91
C GLY A 287 7.33 9.36 1.01
N TYR A 288 7.92 10.55 1.05
CA TYR A 288 9.16 10.80 0.34
C TYR A 288 10.30 9.94 0.90
N GLY A 289 11.05 9.32 0.00
CA GLY A 289 12.20 8.50 0.34
C GLY A 289 13.46 9.29 0.73
N SER A 290 14.55 8.58 0.90
CA SER A 290 15.87 9.18 0.98
C SER A 290 16.61 9.03 -0.35
N HIS A 291 17.55 9.91 -0.63
CA HIS A 291 18.38 9.81 -1.83
C HIS A 291 19.36 8.64 -1.74
N THR A 292 19.52 7.87 -2.82
CA THR A 292 20.31 6.63 -2.84
C THR A 292 21.66 6.78 -3.54
N GLN A 293 22.12 7.96 -3.98
CA GLN A 293 23.34 8.10 -4.77
C GLN A 293 24.26 9.26 -4.37
N TYR A 294 25.54 8.92 -4.36
CA TYR A 294 26.80 9.67 -4.19
C TYR A 294 26.95 10.96 -5.01
N PRO A 295 27.91 11.88 -4.72
CA PRO A 295 29.11 11.68 -3.89
C PRO A 295 29.55 12.87 -3.03
N SER A 296 28.71 13.56 -2.30
CA SER A 296 29.23 14.56 -1.37
C SER A 296 28.41 14.67 -0.10
N ILE A 297 29.07 14.97 1.01
CA ILE A 297 28.45 15.23 2.32
C ILE A 297 27.38 16.32 2.29
N TYR A 298 27.34 17.15 1.25
CA TYR A 298 26.39 18.25 1.09
C TYR A 298 25.13 17.86 0.29
N THR A 299 25.09 16.67 -0.35
CA THR A 299 23.94 16.22 -1.17
C THR A 299 23.16 15.07 -0.54
N ASN A 300 23.47 14.70 0.71
CA ASN A 300 22.83 13.61 1.44
C ASN A 300 21.45 14.03 1.99
N ILE A 301 20.61 14.57 1.11
CA ILE A 301 19.32 15.16 1.47
C ILE A 301 18.21 14.16 1.18
N GLY A 302 17.28 13.99 2.13
CA GLY A 302 16.04 13.26 1.92
C GLY A 302 15.17 13.92 0.85
N TYR A 303 14.37 13.13 0.13
CA TYR A 303 13.40 13.69 -0.81
C TYR A 303 12.28 14.45 -0.09
N GLY A 304 11.60 15.28 -0.85
CA GLY A 304 10.47 16.09 -0.41
C GLY A 304 10.84 17.52 -0.03
N PRO A 305 9.85 18.44 0.07
CA PRO A 305 10.09 19.86 0.34
C PRO A 305 10.76 20.16 1.67
N GLY A 306 10.65 19.26 2.63
CA GLY A 306 11.30 19.30 3.94
C GLY A 306 12.33 18.21 4.14
N GLY A 307 13.05 17.79 3.09
CA GLY A 307 14.09 16.77 3.21
C GLY A 307 15.16 17.17 4.22
N GLY A 308 15.49 16.26 5.15
CA GLY A 308 16.60 16.45 6.10
C GLY A 308 17.94 16.34 5.38
N GLY A 309 18.92 17.18 5.72
CA GLY A 309 20.30 17.06 5.24
C GLY A 309 21.09 16.02 6.04
N TYR A 310 22.41 16.01 5.85
CA TYR A 310 23.33 15.07 6.50
C TYR A 310 22.99 14.79 7.98
N ARG A 311 22.71 13.54 8.31
CA ARG A 311 22.34 13.08 9.67
C ARG A 311 21.17 13.82 10.32
N SER A 312 20.30 14.43 9.53
CA SER A 312 19.22 15.27 10.05
C SER A 312 17.86 14.70 9.69
N GLY A 313 16.90 14.90 10.56
CA GLY A 313 15.53 14.42 10.36
C GLY A 313 14.79 15.22 9.30
N GLY A 314 13.88 14.57 8.57
CA GLY A 314 12.93 15.21 7.66
C GLY A 314 11.90 16.07 8.40
N GLY A 315 11.29 17.04 7.70
CA GLY A 315 10.19 17.86 8.20
C GLY A 315 8.93 17.72 7.36
N TYR A 316 7.79 18.05 7.96
CA TYR A 316 6.49 18.21 7.30
C TYR A 316 5.56 19.10 8.11
N GLY A 317 4.83 18.57 9.11
CA GLY A 317 4.00 19.36 10.02
C GLY A 317 4.86 20.13 11.02
N GLY A 318 5.88 19.48 11.53
CA GLY A 318 6.95 20.03 12.36
C GLY A 318 8.30 20.00 11.64
N VAL A 319 9.23 20.76 12.16
CA VAL A 319 10.64 20.78 11.73
C VAL A 319 11.32 19.52 12.28
N GLY A 320 12.21 18.90 11.49
CA GLY A 320 13.09 17.83 11.97
C GLY A 320 14.17 18.34 12.93
N SER A 321 15.05 17.49 13.42
CA SER A 321 16.22 17.89 14.21
C SER A 321 17.53 17.50 13.52
N GLY A 322 18.65 18.01 14.04
CA GLY A 322 19.99 17.77 13.49
C GLY A 322 20.67 19.06 13.02
N GLY A 323 21.85 18.92 12.40
CA GLY A 323 22.61 20.08 11.90
C GLY A 323 21.98 20.75 10.68
N TYR A 324 21.19 20.01 9.88
CA TYR A 324 20.51 20.48 8.67
C TYR A 324 19.07 19.95 8.65
N PRO A 325 18.24 20.39 9.60
CA PRO A 325 16.91 19.82 9.80
C PRO A 325 15.96 20.15 8.64
N GLY A 326 15.12 19.21 8.29
CA GLY A 326 14.06 19.41 7.32
C GLY A 326 13.02 20.42 7.82
N LYS A 327 12.61 21.34 6.93
CA LYS A 327 11.66 22.41 7.25
C LYS A 327 10.22 21.93 7.26
N ALA A 328 9.36 22.58 8.04
CA ALA A 328 7.92 22.37 7.95
C ALA A 328 7.35 22.96 6.64
N TYR A 329 6.32 22.30 6.06
CA TYR A 329 5.62 22.74 4.84
C TYR A 329 4.17 22.26 4.82
N GLY A 330 3.46 22.58 3.72
CA GLY A 330 2.06 22.22 3.54
C GLY A 330 1.10 22.99 4.43
N THR A 331 -0.20 22.72 4.26
CA THR A 331 -1.28 23.42 4.98
C THR A 331 -1.79 22.61 6.16
N THR A 332 -2.12 23.31 7.24
CA THR A 332 -2.60 22.68 8.47
C THR A 332 -4.02 22.13 8.31
N ASN A 333 -4.89 22.88 7.63
CA ASN A 333 -6.31 22.55 7.53
C ASN A 333 -6.63 21.52 6.44
N ALA A 334 -5.74 21.34 5.46
CA ALA A 334 -5.86 20.37 4.37
C ALA A 334 -4.49 19.76 4.06
N PRO A 335 -3.99 18.82 4.88
CA PRO A 335 -2.67 18.21 4.70
C PRO A 335 -2.68 17.20 3.56
N LEU A 336 -2.54 17.67 2.33
CA LEU A 336 -2.60 16.87 1.09
C LEU A 336 -1.21 16.44 0.59
N GLN A 337 -0.22 16.43 1.45
CA GLN A 337 1.15 16.05 1.13
C GLN A 337 1.64 14.97 2.08
N CYS A 338 2.60 14.17 1.64
CA CYS A 338 3.28 13.19 2.49
C CYS A 338 4.49 13.80 3.20
N GLY A 339 5.04 13.12 4.20
CA GLY A 339 6.20 13.54 4.96
C GLY A 339 7.50 13.36 4.19
N SER A 340 8.48 14.20 4.42
CA SER A 340 9.79 14.15 3.77
C SER A 340 10.74 13.15 4.41
N GLY A 341 11.67 12.63 3.62
CA GLY A 341 12.74 11.74 4.09
C GLY A 341 13.78 12.44 4.94
N GLY A 342 14.41 11.69 5.84
CA GLY A 342 15.61 12.09 6.55
C GLY A 342 16.87 11.99 5.69
N GLY A 343 17.89 12.73 6.05
CA GLY A 343 19.19 12.67 5.41
C GLY A 343 20.04 11.52 5.94
N TYR A 344 21.03 11.11 5.16
CA TYR A 344 21.87 9.95 5.50
C TYR A 344 23.34 10.32 5.78
N GLN A 345 24.08 9.36 6.38
CA GLN A 345 25.51 9.43 6.57
C GLN A 345 26.21 8.38 5.71
N HIS A 346 27.23 8.78 4.94
CA HIS A 346 28.14 7.94 4.16
C HIS A 346 27.47 6.80 3.38
N ASN A 347 27.24 5.66 3.66
CA ASN A 347 26.69 4.55 2.89
C ASN A 347 25.31 4.10 3.43
N GLY A 348 24.70 4.87 4.36
CA GLY A 348 23.36 4.59 4.88
C GLY A 348 22.27 5.09 3.94
N LEU A 349 21.05 4.71 4.25
CA LEU A 349 19.83 5.27 3.66
C LEU A 349 19.13 6.07 4.76
N GLY A 350 18.94 7.37 4.55
CA GLY A 350 18.05 8.14 5.42
C GLY A 350 16.67 7.48 5.47
N GLN A 351 15.91 7.75 6.49
CA GLN A 351 14.63 7.08 6.67
C GLN A 351 13.52 7.79 5.89
N PRO A 352 12.65 7.04 5.18
CA PRO A 352 11.53 7.66 4.46
C PRO A 352 10.52 8.28 5.42
N GLY A 353 9.85 9.33 4.93
CA GLY A 353 8.73 9.95 5.62
C GLY A 353 7.46 9.11 5.57
N GLY A 354 6.49 9.45 6.41
CA GLY A 354 5.14 8.87 6.35
C GLY A 354 4.41 9.29 5.09
N GLY A 355 3.58 8.40 4.53
CA GLY A 355 2.75 8.68 3.37
C GLY A 355 1.56 9.60 3.69
N LEU A 356 0.61 9.66 2.77
CA LEU A 356 -0.65 10.36 2.97
C LEU A 356 -1.81 9.36 2.98
N VAL A 357 -2.58 9.36 4.06
CA VAL A 357 -3.91 8.76 4.08
C VAL A 357 -4.93 9.84 3.75
N TRP A 358 -5.50 9.78 2.55
CA TRP A 358 -6.46 10.77 2.05
C TRP A 358 -7.81 10.11 1.81
N ILE A 359 -8.79 10.44 2.65
CA ILE A 359 -10.16 9.88 2.61
C ILE A 359 -11.16 11.03 2.43
N GLU A 360 -11.99 10.95 1.39
CA GLU A 360 -13.16 11.81 1.22
C GLU A 360 -14.43 10.94 1.13
N ALA A 361 -15.23 10.95 2.19
CA ALA A 361 -16.49 10.22 2.27
C ALA A 361 -17.68 11.19 2.24
N SER A 362 -18.72 10.85 1.48
CA SER A 362 -19.96 11.63 1.46
C SER A 362 -20.82 11.42 2.71
N GLY A 363 -20.67 10.28 3.37
CA GLY A 363 -21.37 9.89 4.59
C GLY A 363 -20.42 9.77 5.78
N ALA A 364 -20.59 8.69 6.55
CA ALA A 364 -19.86 8.47 7.80
C ALA A 364 -18.47 7.86 7.61
N VAL A 365 -17.52 8.27 8.46
CA VAL A 365 -16.26 7.58 8.70
C VAL A 365 -16.22 7.13 10.16
N SER A 366 -16.30 5.81 10.38
CA SER A 366 -16.29 5.17 11.70
C SER A 366 -15.03 4.36 11.90
N ILE A 367 -14.29 4.63 12.99
CA ILE A 367 -12.98 4.04 13.23
C ILE A 367 -12.98 3.33 14.58
N SER A 368 -12.80 1.99 14.55
CA SER A 368 -12.45 1.19 15.72
C SER A 368 -11.00 0.71 15.68
N GLY A 369 -10.28 1.00 14.58
CA GLY A 369 -8.96 0.54 14.28
C GLY A 369 -7.93 1.67 14.12
N THR A 370 -7.04 1.51 13.17
CA THR A 370 -5.81 2.29 13.06
C THR A 370 -5.70 3.00 11.72
N ILE A 371 -5.40 4.30 11.76
CA ILE A 371 -4.95 5.08 10.60
C ILE A 371 -3.61 5.71 10.97
N VAL A 372 -2.54 5.29 10.29
CA VAL A 372 -1.18 5.75 10.61
C VAL A 372 -0.42 6.18 9.36
N ALA A 373 0.40 7.23 9.55
CA ALA A 373 1.29 7.80 8.56
C ALA A 373 2.59 8.27 9.26
N ARG A 374 3.31 7.33 9.88
CA ARG A 374 4.52 7.63 10.65
C ARG A 374 5.74 7.68 9.74
N GLY A 375 6.68 8.57 10.05
CA GLY A 375 8.03 8.49 9.50
C GLY A 375 8.79 7.31 10.09
N LEU A 376 9.66 6.68 9.31
CA LEU A 376 10.46 5.56 9.80
C LEU A 376 11.59 6.05 10.72
N ALA A 377 11.87 5.23 11.72
CA ALA A 377 12.95 5.47 12.69
C ALA A 377 14.28 4.96 12.16
N SER A 378 15.36 5.69 12.40
CA SER A 378 16.72 5.22 12.12
C SER A 378 17.29 4.43 13.29
N GLY A 379 17.90 3.29 12.99
CA GLY A 379 18.66 2.48 13.93
C GLY A 379 20.11 2.92 14.10
N GLY A 380 20.62 3.89 13.32
CA GLY A 380 22.03 4.27 13.22
C GLY A 380 22.28 5.78 13.27
N TYR A 381 23.08 6.25 12.32
CA TYR A 381 23.49 7.65 12.17
C TYR A 381 22.69 8.40 11.10
N ASP A 382 21.66 7.82 10.55
CA ASP A 382 20.81 8.44 9.54
C ASP A 382 19.64 9.19 10.19
N GLY A 383 19.16 10.23 9.54
CA GLY A 383 18.02 11.01 10.01
C GLY A 383 16.71 10.23 9.95
N GLY A 384 15.86 10.41 10.94
CA GLY A 384 14.49 9.88 10.94
C GLY A 384 13.62 10.57 9.90
N GLY A 385 12.66 9.85 9.29
CA GLY A 385 11.67 10.42 8.36
C GLY A 385 10.64 11.28 9.10
N ALA A 386 10.09 12.32 8.45
CA ALA A 386 8.99 13.11 8.99
C ALA A 386 7.70 12.28 9.07
N GLY A 387 6.81 12.59 10.01
CA GLY A 387 5.44 12.10 9.97
C GLY A 387 4.72 12.57 8.70
N GLY A 388 3.79 11.76 8.20
CA GLY A 388 3.03 12.05 6.98
C GLY A 388 1.74 12.82 7.22
N GLY A 389 0.81 12.71 6.26
CA GLY A 389 -0.50 13.34 6.30
C GLY A 389 -1.63 12.35 6.62
N ILE A 390 -2.60 12.79 7.41
CA ILE A 390 -3.90 12.15 7.51
C ILE A 390 -4.94 13.23 7.21
N PHE A 391 -5.66 13.08 6.10
CA PHE A 391 -6.74 13.98 5.73
C PHE A 391 -8.03 13.18 5.54
N ILE A 392 -9.04 13.53 6.33
CA ILE A 392 -10.37 12.91 6.29
C ILE A 392 -11.40 14.01 6.11
N ARG A 393 -12.24 13.92 5.07
CA ARG A 393 -13.43 14.74 4.86
C ARG A 393 -14.66 13.82 4.91
N CYS A 394 -15.63 14.09 5.76
CA CYS A 394 -16.84 13.27 5.88
C CYS A 394 -18.04 14.08 6.41
N ALA A 395 -19.24 13.53 6.29
CA ALA A 395 -20.42 14.12 6.91
C ALA A 395 -20.47 13.84 8.42
N GLU A 396 -20.12 12.63 8.83
CA GLU A 396 -20.06 12.19 10.22
C GLU A 396 -18.73 11.54 10.52
N PHE A 397 -18.14 11.86 11.66
CA PHE A 397 -16.86 11.29 12.10
C PHE A 397 -17.02 10.72 13.50
N SER A 398 -16.57 9.48 13.69
CA SER A 398 -16.57 8.84 15.01
C SER A 398 -15.37 7.90 15.17
N GLY A 399 -15.00 7.70 16.43
CA GLY A 399 -13.96 6.72 16.76
C GLY A 399 -14.13 6.17 18.15
N THR A 400 -13.93 4.86 18.31
CA THR A 400 -13.95 4.21 19.63
C THR A 400 -12.70 4.51 20.44
N THR A 401 -12.66 4.12 21.70
CA THR A 401 -11.51 4.30 22.61
C THR A 401 -10.23 3.61 22.09
N ASN A 402 -10.37 2.60 21.25
CA ASN A 402 -9.24 1.87 20.67
C ASN A 402 -8.77 2.45 19.33
N ALA A 403 -9.47 3.45 18.80
CA ALA A 403 -9.12 4.07 17.51
C ALA A 403 -7.80 4.85 17.61
N VAL A 404 -7.02 4.82 16.53
CA VAL A 404 -5.71 5.47 16.48
C VAL A 404 -5.57 6.30 15.20
N LEU A 405 -5.19 7.58 15.37
CA LEU A 405 -4.76 8.47 14.29
C LEU A 405 -3.33 8.97 14.59
N PHE A 406 -2.31 8.41 13.94
CA PHE A 406 -0.92 8.80 14.21
C PHE A 406 -0.20 9.25 12.94
N ALA A 407 0.32 10.47 12.98
CA ALA A 407 1.23 11.05 11.99
C ALA A 407 2.54 11.47 12.68
N LYS A 408 3.21 10.52 13.35
CA LYS A 408 4.40 10.80 14.18
C LYS A 408 5.67 10.81 13.33
N GLY A 409 6.64 11.64 13.72
CA GLY A 409 8.00 11.60 13.16
C GLY A 409 8.75 10.35 13.60
N GLY A 410 9.68 9.91 12.76
CA GLY A 410 10.57 8.79 13.04
C GLY A 410 11.70 9.18 14.01
N ASN A 411 12.09 8.27 14.88
CA ASN A 411 13.20 8.48 15.80
C ASN A 411 14.55 8.47 15.07
N GLY A 412 15.50 9.26 15.55
CA GLY A 412 16.89 9.23 15.12
C GLY A 412 17.76 8.75 16.29
N LYS A 413 18.44 7.59 16.19
CA LYS A 413 19.22 7.04 17.30
C LYS A 413 20.44 7.92 17.65
N ASN A 414 21.34 8.11 16.69
CA ASN A 414 22.56 8.93 16.83
C ASN A 414 22.56 10.11 15.84
N ALA A 415 21.39 10.51 15.38
CA ALA A 415 21.15 11.51 14.35
C ALA A 415 19.89 12.31 14.67
N GLY A 416 19.50 13.22 13.80
CA GLY A 416 18.28 14.00 13.95
C GLY A 416 17.01 13.16 13.80
N ALA A 417 16.00 13.45 14.59
CA ALA A 417 14.68 12.86 14.50
C ALA A 417 13.79 13.61 13.51
N GLY A 418 12.83 12.93 12.90
CA GLY A 418 11.83 13.53 12.03
C GLY A 418 10.83 14.41 12.78
N GLY A 419 10.40 15.50 12.14
CA GLY A 419 9.29 16.33 12.64
C GLY A 419 7.97 15.57 12.59
N GLY A 420 7.00 15.99 13.40
CA GLY A 420 5.65 15.44 13.38
C GLY A 420 4.92 15.77 12.07
N GLY A 421 3.97 14.93 11.68
CA GLY A 421 3.14 15.11 10.50
C GLY A 421 1.93 16.00 10.72
N ARG A 422 0.90 15.86 9.88
CA ARG A 422 -0.33 16.65 9.98
C ARG A 422 -1.56 15.76 9.94
N ILE A 423 -2.54 16.06 10.80
CA ILE A 423 -3.84 15.41 10.85
C ILE A 423 -4.91 16.47 10.72
N ALA A 424 -5.79 16.34 9.72
CA ALA A 424 -6.97 17.16 9.61
C ALA A 424 -8.21 16.31 9.32
N VAL A 425 -9.25 16.51 10.11
CA VAL A 425 -10.54 15.86 9.95
C VAL A 425 -11.60 16.94 9.77
N TRP A 426 -12.24 16.96 8.60
CA TRP A 426 -13.42 17.78 8.35
C TRP A 426 -14.65 16.92 8.58
N TYR A 427 -15.41 17.27 9.57
CA TYR A 427 -16.66 16.61 9.94
C TYR A 427 -17.84 17.58 9.77
N ARG A 428 -19.02 17.05 9.56
CA ARG A 428 -20.16 17.73 8.96
C ARG A 428 -19.93 18.06 7.48
N THR A 429 -20.98 18.22 6.73
CA THR A 429 -20.89 18.47 5.29
C THR A 429 -20.22 19.82 5.00
N VAL A 430 -19.03 19.80 4.46
CA VAL A 430 -18.35 20.98 3.94
C VAL A 430 -18.67 21.08 2.45
N SER A 431 -19.25 22.20 2.00
CA SER A 431 -19.57 22.43 0.58
C SER A 431 -18.29 22.38 -0.27
N ASP A 432 -18.41 22.04 -1.55
CA ASP A 432 -17.24 21.95 -2.44
C ASP A 432 -16.54 23.30 -2.63
N ASP A 433 -17.29 24.41 -2.66
CA ASP A 433 -16.74 25.75 -2.71
C ASP A 433 -15.89 26.07 -1.46
N ASN A 434 -16.41 25.79 -0.27
CA ASN A 434 -15.64 25.93 0.96
C ASN A 434 -14.45 24.97 1.00
N ALA A 435 -14.60 23.74 0.52
CA ALA A 435 -13.53 22.75 0.46
C ALA A 435 -12.37 23.24 -0.43
N GLN A 436 -12.67 23.83 -1.59
CA GLN A 436 -11.64 24.41 -2.46
C GLN A 436 -10.91 25.57 -1.77
N LYS A 437 -11.63 26.47 -1.11
CA LYS A 437 -11.05 27.60 -0.36
C LYS A 437 -10.12 27.13 0.76
N ILE A 438 -10.55 26.12 1.53
CA ILE A 438 -9.75 25.54 2.63
C ILE A 438 -8.49 24.87 2.07
N LYS A 439 -8.64 24.06 1.00
CA LYS A 439 -7.50 23.41 0.33
C LYS A 439 -6.50 24.43 -0.24
N ALA A 440 -6.99 25.58 -0.73
CA ALA A 440 -6.19 26.69 -1.19
C ALA A 440 -5.61 27.58 -0.06
N ASN A 441 -5.81 27.21 1.21
CA ASN A 441 -5.42 27.97 2.40
C ASN A 441 -6.07 29.38 2.48
N GLN A 442 -7.28 29.51 1.97
CA GLN A 442 -8.07 30.76 1.92
C GLN A 442 -9.17 30.73 2.99
N MET A 443 -8.83 30.48 4.26
CA MET A 443 -9.78 30.33 5.36
C MET A 443 -10.67 31.55 5.57
N SER A 444 -10.16 32.76 5.31
CA SER A 444 -10.93 34.03 5.41
C SER A 444 -12.07 34.12 4.39
N GLN A 445 -12.04 33.35 3.31
CA GLN A 445 -13.06 33.32 2.26
C GLN A 445 -14.11 32.23 2.47
N VAL A 446 -13.95 31.39 3.49
CA VAL A 446 -14.89 30.30 3.82
C VAL A 446 -16.20 30.88 4.34
N VAL A 447 -17.31 30.48 3.74
CA VAL A 447 -18.66 30.93 4.13
C VAL A 447 -19.24 30.01 5.21
N GLY A 448 -19.66 30.61 6.31
CA GLY A 448 -20.20 29.90 7.48
C GLY A 448 -19.31 30.02 8.72
N THR A 449 -19.85 29.64 9.86
CA THR A 449 -19.12 29.66 11.13
C THR A 449 -18.11 28.51 11.16
N GLN A 450 -16.84 28.85 11.33
CA GLN A 450 -15.75 27.86 11.40
C GLN A 450 -15.57 27.40 12.83
N PHE A 451 -15.67 26.09 13.06
CA PHE A 451 -15.35 25.44 14.33
C PHE A 451 -14.05 24.65 14.16
N ILE A 452 -12.99 25.10 14.80
CA ILE A 452 -11.65 24.47 14.72
C ILE A 452 -11.25 24.07 16.12
N THR A 453 -10.90 22.78 16.29
CA THR A 453 -10.44 22.24 17.58
C THR A 453 -9.33 21.22 17.35
N THR A 454 -8.51 21.00 18.36
CA THR A 454 -7.51 19.91 18.41
C THR A 454 -8.06 18.65 19.07
N ASN A 455 -9.24 18.74 19.70
CA ASN A 455 -9.90 17.63 20.36
C ASN A 455 -11.37 17.61 19.92
N TYR A 456 -11.85 16.47 19.42
CA TYR A 456 -13.21 16.27 18.99
C TYR A 456 -13.91 15.20 19.84
N PRO A 457 -14.99 15.53 20.58
CA PRO A 457 -15.65 14.59 21.50
C PRO A 457 -16.21 13.32 20.84
N GLY A 458 -16.52 13.37 19.55
CA GLY A 458 -16.96 12.18 18.78
C GLY A 458 -15.86 11.18 18.44
N PHE A 459 -14.59 11.51 18.71
CA PHE A 459 -13.46 10.62 18.56
C PHE A 459 -12.83 10.33 19.93
N LEU A 460 -13.09 9.14 20.45
CA LEU A 460 -12.66 8.72 21.79
C LEU A 460 -11.24 8.11 21.81
N GLY A 461 -10.64 7.91 20.65
CA GLY A 461 -9.35 7.26 20.47
C GLY A 461 -8.15 8.18 20.65
N MET A 462 -6.98 7.69 20.31
CA MET A 462 -5.73 8.41 20.42
C MET A 462 -5.40 9.16 19.13
N VAL A 463 -5.03 10.44 19.25
CA VAL A 463 -4.54 11.27 18.12
C VAL A 463 -3.15 11.80 18.43
N SER A 464 -2.20 11.68 17.52
CA SER A 464 -0.85 12.20 17.72
C SER A 464 -0.13 12.56 16.44
N SER A 465 0.41 13.77 16.40
CA SER A 465 1.38 14.27 15.44
C SER A 465 2.73 14.61 16.09
N ALA A 466 3.14 13.84 17.09
CA ALA A 466 4.38 14.07 17.83
C ALA A 466 5.60 13.96 16.90
N ALA A 467 6.64 14.73 17.18
CA ALA A 467 7.95 14.52 16.58
C ALA A 467 8.56 13.19 17.06
N GLY A 468 9.54 12.70 16.31
CA GLY A 468 10.41 11.63 16.77
C GLY A 468 11.36 12.11 17.88
N THR A 469 11.98 11.16 18.56
CA THR A 469 13.07 11.41 19.53
C THR A 469 14.41 11.02 18.91
N GLY A 470 15.50 11.66 19.28
CA GLY A 470 16.81 11.37 18.69
C GLY A 470 17.98 11.85 19.50
N GLY A 471 19.20 11.51 19.04
CA GLY A 471 20.46 11.95 19.63
C GLY A 471 20.68 13.47 19.56
N THR A 472 19.94 14.16 18.69
CA THR A 472 19.93 15.63 18.59
C THR A 472 18.52 16.12 18.92
N ALA A 473 18.38 16.94 19.94
CA ALA A 473 17.12 17.56 20.32
C ALA A 473 16.63 18.58 19.28
N GLY A 474 15.35 18.96 19.33
CA GLY A 474 14.81 20.06 18.56
C GLY A 474 13.82 19.68 17.44
N ALA A 475 13.49 18.42 17.25
CA ALA A 475 12.37 18.06 16.38
C ALA A 475 11.05 18.57 16.99
N LEU A 476 10.20 19.15 16.11
CA LEU A 476 8.95 19.77 16.55
C LEU A 476 7.75 18.90 16.17
N PRO A 477 6.70 18.89 17.03
CA PRO A 477 5.44 18.22 16.68
C PRO A 477 4.79 18.91 15.49
N GLY A 478 3.90 18.18 14.84
CA GLY A 478 3.08 18.69 13.76
C GLY A 478 1.75 19.30 14.23
N SER A 479 0.72 19.17 13.40
CA SER A 479 -0.58 19.78 13.68
C SER A 479 -1.71 18.76 13.70
N ILE A 480 -2.72 19.02 14.54
CA ILE A 480 -3.97 18.27 14.62
C ILE A 480 -5.11 19.29 14.50
N VAL A 481 -6.05 19.06 13.59
CA VAL A 481 -7.21 19.91 13.34
C VAL A 481 -8.45 19.05 13.14
N PHE A 482 -9.50 19.34 13.91
CA PHE A 482 -10.86 18.93 13.63
C PHE A 482 -11.63 20.17 13.19
N LEU A 483 -12.18 20.17 11.97
CA LEU A 483 -12.82 21.32 11.35
C LEU A 483 -14.27 20.99 11.02
N ALA A 484 -15.18 21.86 11.42
CA ALA A 484 -16.56 21.88 10.93
C ALA A 484 -16.95 23.28 10.48
N ILE A 485 -17.81 23.35 9.47
CA ILE A 485 -18.41 24.59 8.99
C ILE A 485 -19.89 24.58 9.35
N GLY A 486 -20.32 25.53 10.18
CA GLY A 486 -21.73 25.77 10.45
C GLY A 486 -22.42 26.35 9.21
N ARG A 487 -23.73 26.16 9.10
CA ARG A 487 -24.52 26.82 8.06
C ARG A 487 -24.37 28.34 8.22
N ALA A 488 -24.26 29.07 7.11
CA ALA A 488 -24.42 30.51 7.12
C ALA A 488 -25.80 30.83 7.72
N PRO A 489 -25.92 31.89 8.53
CA PRO A 489 -27.24 32.33 8.99
C PRO A 489 -28.15 32.53 7.78
N GLY A 490 -29.19 31.71 7.71
CA GLY A 490 -30.17 31.84 6.62
C GLY A 490 -30.87 33.19 6.72
N THR A 491 -30.98 33.90 5.60
CA THR A 491 -31.89 35.01 5.48
C THR A 491 -33.28 34.43 5.60
N LEU A 492 -34.01 34.75 6.68
CA LEU A 492 -35.41 34.38 6.84
C LEU A 492 -36.20 35.15 5.82
N MET A 493 -36.57 34.54 4.72
CA MET A 493 -37.44 35.16 3.75
C MET A 493 -38.87 35.04 4.32
N MET A 494 -39.34 36.10 4.99
CA MET A 494 -40.75 36.21 5.32
C MET A 494 -41.52 36.46 4.02
N VAL A 495 -42.18 35.44 3.49
CA VAL A 495 -43.22 35.61 2.48
C VAL A 495 -44.47 36.17 3.22
N ARG A 496 -44.81 37.42 2.96
CA ARG A 496 -46.08 38.05 3.36
C ARG A 496 -47.20 37.64 2.41
#